data_3437c9fd6a647b8983af1df49d48feb4
#
_entry.id   3437c9fd6a647b8983af1df49d48feb4
#
_cell.length_a   1.000
_cell.length_b   1.000
_cell.length_c   1.000
_cell.angle_alpha   90.00
_cell.angle_beta   90.00
_cell.angle_gamma   90.00
#
_symmetry.space_group_name_H-M   'P 1'
#
loop_
_entity.id
_entity.type
_entity.pdbx_description
1 polymer ?
#
loop_
_entity_poly.entity_id
_entity_poly.type
_entity_poly.pdbx_seq_one_letter_code
_entity_poly.pdbx_strand_id
1 'polypeptide(L)'
;RVADSFKTSKGEYIEPLTLEQFFVNMNEIEEVCVVGLGIAQPLCLVQLSDIGKNSSREKLSKMFTETLDSVNSDLVNYKKISTLIIVKDEWTQENGIIGPTQKLKRGAIDELYSTKYLEWHESEESLIFESSHSSRSNSYT
;
A
#
# COMPACT_ATOMS: atom_id res chain seq x y z
N ARG A 1 -10.13 11.44 -9.63
CA ARG A 1 -11.57 11.60 -9.64
C ARG A 1 -12.17 11.46 -8.25
N VAL A 2 -13.21 12.21 -8.03
CA VAL A 2 -13.87 12.21 -6.73
C VAL A 2 -14.41 10.82 -6.37
N ALA A 3 -14.81 10.06 -7.37
CA ALA A 3 -15.39 8.73 -7.16
C ALA A 3 -14.44 7.76 -6.46
N ASP A 4 -13.14 8.01 -6.56
CA ASP A 4 -12.16 7.11 -5.94
C ASP A 4 -11.70 7.59 -4.56
N SER A 5 -12.17 8.74 -4.13
CA SER A 5 -11.78 9.28 -2.82
C SER A 5 -12.33 8.43 -1.69
N PHE A 6 -11.59 8.40 -0.59
CA PHE A 6 -12.09 7.74 0.62
C PHE A 6 -11.97 8.70 1.80
N LYS A 7 -12.73 8.42 2.84
CA LYS A 7 -12.79 9.28 4.02
C LYS A 7 -12.01 8.66 5.17
N THR A 8 -11.15 9.45 5.78
CA THR A 8 -10.41 9.00 6.96
C THR A 8 -11.34 8.94 8.17
N SER A 9 -10.85 8.37 9.27
CA SER A 9 -11.63 8.29 10.50
C SER A 9 -11.98 9.66 11.07
N LYS A 10 -11.24 10.69 10.66
CA LYS A 10 -11.49 12.06 11.12
C LYS A 10 -12.34 12.86 10.16
N GLY A 11 -12.88 12.23 9.12
CA GLY A 11 -13.77 12.88 8.19
C GLY A 11 -13.11 13.61 7.03
N GLU A 12 -11.82 13.49 6.88
CA GLU A 12 -11.08 14.12 5.79
C GLU A 12 -11.06 13.22 4.57
N TYR A 13 -11.09 13.82 3.38
CA TYR A 13 -11.07 13.06 2.14
C TYR A 13 -9.66 12.93 1.57
N ILE A 14 -9.34 11.74 1.10
CA ILE A 14 -8.08 11.44 0.46
C ILE A 14 -8.35 11.03 -0.99
N GLU A 15 -7.60 11.62 -1.90
CA GLU A 15 -7.66 11.23 -3.32
C GLU A 15 -6.48 10.29 -3.58
N PRO A 16 -6.73 8.98 -3.66
CA PRO A 16 -5.64 8.02 -3.72
C PRO A 16 -4.76 8.19 -4.97
N LEU A 17 -5.34 8.60 -6.09
CA LEU A 17 -4.56 8.74 -7.32
C LEU A 17 -3.43 9.76 -7.18
N THR A 18 -3.66 10.85 -6.43
CA THR A 18 -2.62 11.86 -6.25
C THR A 18 -1.43 11.33 -5.47
N LEU A 19 -1.69 10.42 -4.54
CA LEU A 19 -0.62 9.81 -3.76
C LEU A 19 0.06 8.68 -4.52
N GLU A 20 -0.73 7.91 -5.26
CA GLU A 20 -0.18 6.79 -6.04
C GLU A 20 0.80 7.25 -7.10
N GLN A 21 0.63 8.46 -7.62
CA GLN A 21 1.49 9.00 -8.66
C GLN A 21 2.95 9.09 -8.22
N PHE A 22 3.21 9.25 -6.94
CA PHE A 22 4.58 9.35 -6.45
C PHE A 22 5.35 8.04 -6.62
N PHE A 23 4.65 6.93 -6.86
CA PHE A 23 5.26 5.61 -6.90
C PHE A 23 5.25 4.96 -8.28
N VAL A 24 4.58 5.56 -9.26
CA VAL A 24 4.36 4.88 -10.56
C VAL A 24 5.62 4.72 -11.40
N ASN A 25 6.65 5.52 -11.12
CA ASN A 25 7.89 5.46 -11.89
C ASN A 25 8.95 4.52 -11.30
N MET A 26 8.61 3.82 -10.23
CA MET A 26 9.57 2.91 -9.60
C MET A 26 9.53 1.56 -10.29
N ASN A 27 10.68 1.13 -10.80
CA ASN A 27 10.77 -0.15 -11.54
C ASN A 27 10.47 -1.35 -10.66
N GLU A 28 10.65 -1.21 -9.35
CA GLU A 28 10.43 -2.29 -8.40
C GLU A 28 8.96 -2.54 -8.10
N ILE A 29 8.09 -1.63 -8.55
CA ILE A 29 6.65 -1.70 -8.26
C ILE A 29 5.88 -2.11 -9.50
N GLU A 30 5.04 -3.15 -9.35
CA GLU A 30 4.13 -3.56 -10.41
C GLU A 30 2.81 -2.79 -10.29
N GLU A 31 2.24 -2.76 -9.09
CA GLU A 31 0.99 -2.06 -8.82
C GLU A 31 1.07 -1.38 -7.47
N VAL A 32 0.38 -0.26 -7.34
CA VAL A 32 0.29 0.47 -6.09
C VAL A 32 -1.15 0.87 -5.84
N CYS A 33 -1.58 0.79 -4.59
CA CYS A 33 -2.94 1.16 -4.21
C CYS A 33 -2.93 1.86 -2.87
N VAL A 34 -3.36 3.11 -2.83
CA VAL A 34 -3.47 3.86 -1.58
C VAL A 34 -4.86 3.60 -0.99
N VAL A 35 -4.88 3.16 0.26
CA VAL A 35 -6.11 2.82 0.98
C VAL A 35 -6.09 3.47 2.35
N GLY A 36 -7.16 3.31 3.11
CA GLY A 36 -7.19 3.88 4.45
C GLY A 36 -8.57 4.24 4.94
N LEU A 37 -9.59 3.66 4.32
CA LEU A 37 -10.96 3.92 4.76
C LEU A 37 -11.12 3.60 6.24
N GLY A 38 -11.54 4.56 7.01
CA GLY A 38 -11.81 4.36 8.43
C GLY A 38 -10.62 4.48 9.36
N ILE A 39 -9.45 4.83 8.84
CA ILE A 39 -8.27 5.09 9.69
C ILE A 39 -7.79 6.52 9.50
N ALA A 40 -6.90 6.97 10.38
CA ALA A 40 -6.55 8.39 10.46
C ALA A 40 -5.66 8.88 9.31
N GLN A 41 -4.87 8.00 8.74
CA GLN A 41 -3.95 8.35 7.65
C GLN A 41 -3.92 7.23 6.62
N PRO A 42 -3.59 7.57 5.36
CA PRO A 42 -3.58 6.54 4.31
C PRO A 42 -2.45 5.54 4.47
N LEU A 43 -2.67 4.37 3.90
CA LEU A 43 -1.68 3.32 3.77
C LEU A 43 -1.40 3.13 2.28
N CYS A 44 -0.21 2.68 1.95
CA CYS A 44 0.16 2.42 0.55
C CYS A 44 0.46 0.93 0.40
N LEU A 45 -0.38 0.23 -0.37
CA LEU A 45 -0.18 -1.18 -0.66
C LEU A 45 0.59 -1.30 -1.96
N VAL A 46 1.64 -2.12 -1.98
CA VAL A 46 2.52 -2.27 -3.13
C VAL A 46 2.67 -3.73 -3.50
N GLN A 47 2.46 -4.02 -4.78
CA GLN A 47 2.80 -5.32 -5.34
C GLN A 47 4.13 -5.16 -6.09
N LEU A 48 5.12 -5.96 -5.74
CA LEU A 48 6.44 -5.88 -6.36
C LEU A 48 6.41 -6.42 -7.78
N SER A 49 7.18 -5.76 -8.66
CA SER A 49 7.44 -6.27 -9.99
C SER A 49 8.50 -7.38 -9.89
N ASP A 50 8.83 -8.00 -11.02
CA ASP A 50 9.91 -8.99 -11.03
C ASP A 50 11.22 -8.39 -10.56
N ILE A 51 11.49 -7.14 -10.95
CA ILE A 51 12.68 -6.44 -10.49
C ILE A 51 12.66 -6.30 -8.96
N GLY A 52 11.50 -5.91 -8.43
CA GLY A 52 11.36 -5.77 -6.99
C GLY A 52 11.52 -7.09 -6.25
N LYS A 53 10.94 -8.16 -6.80
CA LYS A 53 11.02 -9.48 -6.19
C LYS A 53 12.46 -10.00 -6.16
N ASN A 54 13.26 -9.59 -7.13
CA ASN A 54 14.67 -10.01 -7.21
C ASN A 54 15.62 -9.10 -6.43
N SER A 55 15.09 -8.01 -5.87
CA SER A 55 15.89 -7.09 -5.06
C SER A 55 15.96 -7.61 -3.63
N SER A 56 17.06 -7.30 -2.93
CA SER A 56 17.18 -7.71 -1.54
C SER A 56 16.19 -6.94 -0.69
N ARG A 57 15.76 -7.56 0.40
CA ARG A 57 14.86 -6.90 1.33
C ARG A 57 15.47 -5.63 1.92
N GLU A 58 16.75 -5.68 2.16
CA GLU A 58 17.53 -4.56 2.69
C GLU A 58 17.48 -3.37 1.73
N LYS A 59 17.72 -3.64 0.44
CA LYS A 59 17.66 -2.61 -0.59
C LYS A 59 16.25 -2.02 -0.69
N LEU A 60 15.23 -2.88 -0.69
CA LEU A 60 13.84 -2.42 -0.77
C LEU A 60 13.48 -1.57 0.44
N SER A 61 13.90 -2.00 1.63
CA SER A 61 13.60 -1.26 2.86
C SER A 61 14.16 0.15 2.81
N LYS A 62 15.41 0.27 2.40
CA LYS A 62 16.05 1.58 2.31
C LYS A 62 15.35 2.45 1.28
N MET A 63 15.13 1.89 0.10
CA MET A 63 14.54 2.63 -1.02
C MET A 63 13.12 3.12 -0.68
N PHE A 64 12.28 2.24 -0.17
CA PHE A 64 10.90 2.61 0.12
C PHE A 64 10.80 3.57 1.30
N THR A 65 11.66 3.40 2.32
CA THR A 65 11.65 4.31 3.45
C THR A 65 12.06 5.71 3.01
N GLU A 66 13.08 5.82 2.19
CA GLU A 66 13.52 7.11 1.67
C GLU A 66 12.45 7.75 0.79
N THR A 67 11.82 6.95 -0.06
CA THR A 67 10.76 7.45 -0.93
C THR A 67 9.59 7.96 -0.09
N LEU A 68 9.20 7.19 0.91
CA LEU A 68 8.09 7.56 1.77
C LEU A 68 8.36 8.86 2.51
N ASP A 69 9.57 9.01 3.04
CA ASP A 69 9.96 10.24 3.72
C ASP A 69 9.90 11.44 2.78
N SER A 70 10.38 11.26 1.57
CA SER A 70 10.37 12.32 0.57
C SER A 70 8.94 12.73 0.20
N VAL A 71 8.09 11.74 -0.04
CA VAL A 71 6.69 11.98 -0.39
C VAL A 71 5.99 12.71 0.76
N ASN A 72 6.18 12.23 1.97
CA ASN A 72 5.47 12.79 3.13
C ASN A 72 5.93 14.19 3.50
N SER A 73 7.16 14.54 3.13
CA SER A 73 7.70 15.85 3.51
C SER A 73 6.90 17.02 2.95
N ASP A 74 6.20 16.81 1.84
CA ASP A 74 5.42 17.85 1.19
C ASP A 74 3.91 17.74 1.43
N LEU A 75 3.50 16.81 2.28
CA LEU A 75 2.08 16.56 2.51
C LEU A 75 1.63 17.06 3.88
N VAL A 76 0.37 17.51 3.96
CA VAL A 76 -0.23 17.81 5.26
C VAL A 76 -0.45 16.50 6.02
N ASN A 77 -0.56 16.60 7.35
CA ASN A 77 -0.57 15.42 8.22
C ASN A 77 -1.56 14.33 7.81
N TYR A 78 -2.80 14.70 7.51
CA TYR A 78 -3.81 13.66 7.24
C TYR A 78 -3.61 12.98 5.89
N LYS A 79 -2.80 13.58 5.02
CA LYS A 79 -2.49 12.99 3.71
C LYS A 79 -1.19 12.18 3.73
N LYS A 80 -0.40 12.31 4.77
CA LYS A 80 0.86 11.55 4.86
C LYS A 80 0.57 10.06 4.94
N ILE A 81 1.32 9.30 4.16
CA ILE A 81 1.19 7.85 4.17
C ILE A 81 1.85 7.33 5.43
N SER A 82 1.06 6.67 6.29
CA SER A 82 1.58 6.20 7.57
C SER A 82 2.43 4.95 7.43
N THR A 83 2.09 4.08 6.49
CA THR A 83 2.78 2.80 6.33
C THR A 83 2.70 2.38 4.87
N LEU A 84 3.81 1.81 4.39
CA LEU A 84 3.86 1.18 3.08
C LEU A 84 3.92 -0.32 3.29
N ILE A 85 3.00 -1.07 2.71
CA ILE A 85 2.91 -2.50 2.89
C ILE A 85 3.21 -3.20 1.56
N ILE A 86 4.24 -4.05 1.56
CA ILE A 86 4.56 -4.89 0.41
C ILE A 86 3.71 -6.14 0.54
N VAL A 87 2.68 -6.24 -0.31
CA VAL A 87 1.73 -7.35 -0.20
C VAL A 87 2.34 -8.62 -0.78
N LYS A 88 1.90 -9.76 -0.26
CA LYS A 88 2.40 -11.06 -0.73
C LYS A 88 1.63 -11.59 -1.91
N ASP A 89 0.37 -11.18 -2.05
CA ASP A 89 -0.51 -11.70 -3.10
C ASP A 89 -0.32 -10.95 -4.41
N GLU A 90 -0.49 -11.65 -5.51
CA GLU A 90 -0.53 -11.00 -6.81
C GLU A 90 -1.95 -10.54 -7.09
N TRP A 91 -2.06 -9.35 -7.68
CA TRP A 91 -3.35 -8.79 -8.03
C TRP A 91 -3.59 -9.08 -9.51
N THR A 92 -4.61 -9.88 -9.78
CA THR A 92 -4.87 -10.38 -11.14
C THR A 92 -6.34 -10.23 -11.50
N GLN A 93 -6.65 -10.47 -12.77
CA GLN A 93 -8.04 -10.52 -13.21
C GLN A 93 -8.73 -11.78 -12.67
N GLU A 94 -7.97 -12.84 -12.50
CA GLU A 94 -8.52 -14.11 -12.03
C GLU A 94 -9.06 -14.02 -10.62
N ASN A 95 -8.39 -13.27 -9.75
CA ASN A 95 -8.87 -13.12 -8.37
C ASN A 95 -9.77 -11.89 -8.19
N GLY A 96 -10.08 -11.20 -9.28
CA GLY A 96 -11.04 -10.11 -9.25
C GLY A 96 -10.49 -8.76 -8.80
N ILE A 97 -9.21 -8.67 -8.51
CA ILE A 97 -8.63 -7.41 -8.06
C ILE A 97 -8.34 -6.46 -9.22
N ILE A 98 -7.96 -7.04 -10.36
CA ILE A 98 -7.77 -6.28 -11.60
C ILE A 98 -9.02 -6.47 -12.45
N GLY A 99 -9.61 -5.38 -12.92
CA GLY A 99 -10.80 -5.46 -13.76
C GLY A 99 -10.47 -5.77 -15.21
N PRO A 100 -11.49 -5.98 -16.05
CA PRO A 100 -11.28 -6.33 -17.46
C PRO A 100 -10.56 -5.23 -18.22
N THR A 101 -10.57 -4.00 -17.76
CA THR A 101 -9.85 -2.89 -18.38
C THR A 101 -8.45 -2.72 -17.85
N GLN A 102 -7.93 -3.71 -17.12
CA GLN A 102 -6.60 -3.70 -16.50
C GLN A 102 -6.44 -2.69 -15.38
N LYS A 103 -7.53 -2.25 -14.80
CA LYS A 103 -7.50 -1.29 -13.70
C LYS A 103 -7.76 -1.99 -12.38
N LEU A 104 -7.07 -1.52 -11.34
CA LEU A 104 -7.31 -2.02 -9.99
C LEU A 104 -8.73 -1.71 -9.55
N LYS A 105 -9.36 -2.68 -8.92
CA LYS A 105 -10.67 -2.48 -8.31
C LYS A 105 -10.45 -2.18 -6.83
N ARG A 106 -10.59 -0.93 -6.47
CA ARG A 106 -10.31 -0.49 -5.10
C ARG A 106 -11.25 -1.17 -4.09
N GLY A 107 -12.50 -1.40 -4.51
CA GLY A 107 -13.43 -2.14 -3.66
C GLY A 107 -12.98 -3.55 -3.34
N ALA A 108 -12.39 -4.23 -4.33
CA ALA A 108 -11.87 -5.58 -4.11
C ALA A 108 -10.66 -5.57 -3.16
N ILE A 109 -9.81 -4.54 -3.27
CA ILE A 109 -8.70 -4.34 -2.36
C ILE A 109 -9.21 -4.16 -0.93
N ASP A 110 -10.22 -3.31 -0.77
CA ASP A 110 -10.82 -3.08 0.55
C ASP A 110 -11.40 -4.36 1.14
N GLU A 111 -12.09 -5.15 0.33
CA GLU A 111 -12.66 -6.40 0.81
C GLU A 111 -11.58 -7.37 1.30
N LEU A 112 -10.45 -7.39 0.61
CA LEU A 112 -9.38 -8.33 0.94
C LEU A 112 -8.58 -7.89 2.15
N TYR A 113 -8.32 -6.58 2.29
CA TYR A 113 -7.35 -6.10 3.26
C TYR A 113 -7.91 -5.20 4.36
N SER A 114 -9.16 -4.76 4.27
CA SER A 114 -9.68 -3.74 5.21
C SER A 114 -9.58 -4.15 6.67
N THR A 115 -9.69 -5.44 6.96
CA THR A 115 -9.58 -5.92 8.34
C THR A 115 -8.19 -5.72 8.91
N LYS A 116 -7.20 -5.51 8.04
CA LYS A 116 -5.81 -5.33 8.45
C LYS A 116 -5.39 -3.86 8.51
N TYR A 117 -6.20 -2.96 7.99
CA TYR A 117 -5.81 -1.54 7.89
C TYR A 117 -5.45 -0.95 9.25
N LEU A 118 -6.31 -1.13 10.22
CA LEU A 118 -6.07 -0.55 11.54
C LEU A 118 -4.84 -1.15 12.20
N GLU A 119 -4.69 -2.46 12.07
CA GLU A 119 -3.54 -3.15 12.63
C GLU A 119 -2.24 -2.62 12.03
N TRP A 120 -2.20 -2.46 10.71
CA TRP A 120 -1.02 -1.93 10.03
C TRP A 120 -0.73 -0.50 10.47
N HIS A 121 -1.79 0.32 10.55
CA HIS A 121 -1.62 1.71 10.95
C HIS A 121 -1.10 1.82 12.39
N GLU A 122 -1.62 0.99 13.27
CA GLU A 122 -1.25 1.03 14.69
C GLU A 122 0.12 0.41 14.97
N SER A 123 0.67 -0.33 14.01
CA SER A 123 1.99 -0.92 14.17
C SER A 123 3.09 0.13 14.28
N GLU A 124 2.83 1.34 13.78
CA GLU A 124 3.77 2.45 13.75
C GLU A 124 5.04 2.16 12.95
N GLU A 125 5.00 1.13 12.12
CA GLU A 125 6.09 0.82 11.20
C GLU A 125 5.91 1.62 9.91
N SER A 126 7.01 2.13 9.37
CA SER A 126 6.95 2.83 8.08
C SER A 126 6.81 1.86 6.91
N LEU A 127 7.30 0.66 7.09
CA LEU A 127 7.34 -0.35 6.04
C LEU A 127 7.06 -1.72 6.61
N ILE A 128 6.13 -2.44 5.99
CA ILE A 128 5.78 -3.78 6.40
C ILE A 128 5.88 -4.69 5.16
N PHE A 129 6.55 -5.83 5.32
CA PHE A 129 6.54 -6.87 4.29
C PHE A 129 5.51 -7.90 4.72
N GLU A 130 4.42 -8.02 3.98
CA GLU A 130 3.40 -9.02 4.29
C GLU A 130 3.98 -10.39 4.00
N SER A 131 3.93 -11.27 5.00
CA SER A 131 4.53 -12.59 4.88
C SER A 131 3.53 -13.58 4.31
N SER A 132 4.00 -14.49 3.48
CA SER A 132 3.18 -15.60 3.02
C SER A 132 2.94 -16.62 4.13
N HIS A 133 3.71 -16.54 5.21
CA HIS A 133 3.50 -17.35 6.41
C HIS A 133 2.72 -16.56 7.41
N SER A 134 2.06 -17.06 8.04
CA SER A 134 1.38 -16.27 8.99
C SER A 134 1.84 -16.47 10.36
N SER A 135 2.67 -17.02 9.49
CA SER A 135 3.14 -17.16 9.94
C SER A 135 3.80 -17.44 10.60
N ARG A 136 3.98 -17.68 10.90
CA ARG A 136 4.69 -17.92 11.10
C ARG A 136 5.40 -17.78 11.48
N SER A 137 5.29 -18.01 11.74
CA SER A 137 6.11 -17.89 11.69
C SER A 137 6.73 -18.03 11.96
N ASN A 138 6.65 -18.21 12.39
CA ASN A 138 7.41 -18.16 12.27
C ASN A 138 8.11 -18.22 12.50
N SER A 139 8.06 -18.47 12.89
CA SER A 139 8.84 -18.38 12.72
C SER A 139 9.55 -18.43 12.83
N TYR A 140 9.63 -18.59 13.24
CA TYR A 140 10.39 -18.39 12.88
C TYR A 140 10.93 -18.04 12.77
N THR A 141 10.85 -18.14 13.29
CA THR A 141 11.23 -17.57 12.79
C THR A 141 11.38 -17.39 12.63
#